data_739ef6a8d4f89338b970cde634d47bbe
#
_entry.id   739ef6a8d4f89338b970cde634d47bbe
#
_cell.length_a   1.000
_cell.length_b   1.000
_cell.length_c   1.000
_cell.angle_alpha   90.00
_cell.angle_beta   90.00
_cell.angle_gamma   90.00
#
_symmetry.space_group_name_H-M   'P 1'
#
loop_
_entity.id
_entity.type
_entity.pdbx_description
1 polymer ?
#
loop_
_entity_poly.entity_id
_entity_poly.type
_entity_poly.pdbx_seq_one_letter_code
_entity_poly.pdbx_strand_id
1 'polypeptide(L)'
;LTLETLHRRQDVKSAARQTHTKIPSIEPINKYIEFCNNKSLGLGNSSLEVFLEENPMDLRVYKLLGWSEAVNRSFPFISMRIPPFENVKKCLEMMYNVADIIVVSQTPYDDLVDYWEFHDLLRYVRIICGQEMGSKSHHLKVIKENSGYLDNNVLMIGDSSGDLKAIKENKGCFYPIFPGKENDSWQRFPGAFTAFIEGNYATHMEKKLIDEFSKVLLTSPAWEKPDYDHLQAYKEK
;
A
#
# COMPACT_ATOMS: atom_id res chain seq x y z
N LEU A 1 2.24 -10.27 7.32
CA LEU A 1 3.60 -10.81 7.12
C LEU A 1 4.47 -10.67 8.38
N THR A 2 4.68 -9.46 8.91
CA THR A 2 5.59 -9.25 10.07
C THR A 2 5.18 -10.06 11.29
N LEU A 3 3.90 -10.03 11.67
CA LEU A 3 3.41 -10.78 12.83
C LEU A 3 3.34 -12.29 12.54
N GLU A 4 2.95 -12.67 11.33
CA GLU A 4 2.86 -14.07 10.90
C GLU A 4 4.23 -14.75 10.92
N THR A 5 5.30 -14.04 10.54
CA THR A 5 6.66 -14.59 10.47
C THR A 5 7.50 -14.36 11.73
N LEU A 6 6.98 -13.66 12.74
CA LEU A 6 7.70 -13.24 13.94
C LEU A 6 8.42 -14.40 14.63
N HIS A 7 7.77 -15.57 14.74
CA HIS A 7 8.32 -16.76 15.39
C HIS A 7 9.48 -17.42 14.62
N ARG A 8 9.67 -17.07 13.34
CA ARG A 8 10.75 -17.59 12.49
C ARG A 8 12.02 -16.74 12.60
N ARG A 9 11.89 -15.48 12.99
CA ARG A 9 13.00 -14.52 13.05
C ARG A 9 14.06 -14.94 14.08
N GLN A 10 15.32 -14.92 13.66
CA GLN A 10 16.45 -15.33 14.52
C GLN A 10 16.71 -14.35 15.67
N ASP A 11 16.54 -13.03 15.42
CA ASP A 11 16.65 -12.01 16.46
C ASP A 11 15.58 -12.20 17.57
N VAL A 12 14.34 -12.50 17.19
CA VAL A 12 13.25 -12.79 18.14
C VAL A 12 13.57 -14.06 18.95
N LYS A 13 14.06 -15.12 18.29
CA LYS A 13 14.47 -16.35 18.96
C LYS A 13 15.63 -16.12 19.94
N SER A 14 16.61 -15.30 19.54
CA SER A 14 17.75 -14.94 20.39
C SER A 14 17.31 -14.11 21.59
N ALA A 15 16.50 -13.08 21.39
CA ALA A 15 15.95 -12.26 22.47
C ALA A 15 15.13 -13.11 23.45
N ALA A 16 14.26 -13.98 22.96
CA ALA A 16 13.46 -14.87 23.79
C ALA A 16 14.31 -15.81 24.65
N ARG A 17 15.42 -16.34 24.12
CA ARG A 17 16.38 -17.14 24.89
C ARG A 17 17.10 -16.33 25.95
N GLN A 18 17.57 -15.12 25.64
CA GLN A 18 18.29 -14.24 26.55
C GLN A 18 17.41 -13.78 27.72
N THR A 19 16.14 -13.50 27.44
CA THR A 19 15.17 -13.00 28.43
C THR A 19 14.38 -14.11 29.11
N HIS A 20 14.62 -15.37 28.77
CA HIS A 20 13.86 -16.54 29.25
C HIS A 20 12.35 -16.40 29.02
N THR A 21 11.93 -15.70 27.96
CA THR A 21 10.54 -15.48 27.63
C THR A 21 10.08 -16.42 26.51
N LYS A 22 8.77 -16.73 26.50
CA LYS A 22 8.17 -17.54 25.45
C LYS A 22 7.78 -16.64 24.25
N ILE A 23 8.14 -17.05 23.03
CA ILE A 23 7.62 -16.40 21.84
C ILE A 23 6.10 -16.65 21.79
N PRO A 24 5.27 -15.61 21.66
CA PRO A 24 3.82 -15.77 21.56
C PRO A 24 3.41 -16.68 20.38
N SER A 25 2.37 -17.48 20.60
CA SER A 25 1.77 -18.25 19.50
C SER A 25 1.11 -17.34 18.49
N ILE A 26 1.32 -17.61 17.21
CA ILE A 26 0.68 -16.92 16.09
C ILE A 26 -0.62 -17.60 15.61
N GLU A 27 -1.02 -18.69 16.24
CA GLU A 27 -2.21 -19.43 15.86
C GLU A 27 -3.49 -18.56 15.77
N PRO A 28 -3.77 -17.63 16.69
CA PRO A 28 -4.92 -16.74 16.57
C PRO A 28 -4.85 -15.84 15.34
N ILE A 29 -3.64 -15.41 14.95
CA ILE A 29 -3.43 -14.59 13.74
C ILE A 29 -3.71 -15.43 12.49
N ASN A 30 -3.25 -16.67 12.47
CA ASN A 30 -3.52 -17.60 11.35
C ASN A 30 -5.01 -17.87 11.21
N LYS A 31 -5.73 -18.09 12.33
CA LYS A 31 -7.19 -18.26 12.32
C LYS A 31 -7.91 -17.03 11.76
N TYR A 32 -7.47 -15.85 12.15
CA TYR A 32 -8.02 -14.59 11.61
C TYR A 32 -7.75 -14.45 10.11
N ILE A 33 -6.53 -14.75 9.65
CA ILE A 33 -6.18 -14.70 8.22
C ILE A 33 -7.02 -15.69 7.41
N GLU A 34 -7.19 -16.92 7.92
CA GLU A 34 -8.03 -17.95 7.30
C GLU A 34 -9.50 -17.51 7.23
N PHE A 35 -10.02 -16.95 8.31
CA PHE A 35 -11.36 -16.38 8.35
C PHE A 35 -11.56 -15.29 7.27
N CYS A 36 -10.62 -14.36 7.15
CA CYS A 36 -10.68 -13.31 6.14
C CYS A 36 -10.65 -13.90 4.72
N ASN A 37 -9.78 -14.88 4.47
CA ASN A 37 -9.69 -15.54 3.17
C ASN A 37 -10.99 -16.25 2.81
N ASN A 38 -11.60 -16.98 3.76
CA ASN A 38 -12.86 -17.71 3.56
C ASN A 38 -14.05 -16.77 3.28
N LYS A 39 -14.04 -15.58 3.87
CA LYS A 39 -15.09 -14.57 3.69
C LYS A 39 -14.77 -13.52 2.63
N SER A 40 -13.62 -13.64 1.95
CA SER A 40 -13.13 -12.64 0.98
C SER A 40 -13.01 -11.23 1.57
N LEU A 41 -12.65 -11.12 2.85
CA LEU A 41 -12.43 -9.87 3.56
C LEU A 41 -10.97 -9.43 3.43
N GLY A 42 -10.76 -8.12 3.34
CA GLY A 42 -9.42 -7.54 3.49
C GLY A 42 -8.92 -7.63 4.95
N LEU A 43 -7.59 -7.68 5.14
CA LEU A 43 -7.01 -7.63 6.48
C LEU A 43 -7.02 -6.18 7.00
N GLY A 44 -7.72 -5.91 8.10
CA GLY A 44 -7.84 -4.58 8.68
C GLY A 44 -8.73 -4.56 9.92
N ASN A 45 -8.95 -3.35 10.49
CA ASN A 45 -9.72 -3.21 11.74
C ASN A 45 -11.16 -3.73 11.60
N SER A 46 -11.84 -3.38 10.51
CA SER A 46 -13.21 -3.82 10.27
C SER A 46 -13.36 -5.35 10.24
N SER A 47 -12.41 -6.03 9.60
CA SER A 47 -12.44 -7.51 9.57
C SER A 47 -12.00 -8.14 10.91
N LEU A 48 -11.15 -7.47 11.70
CA LEU A 48 -10.85 -7.88 13.08
C LEU A 48 -12.09 -7.78 13.97
N GLU A 49 -12.86 -6.72 13.83
CA GLU A 49 -14.12 -6.54 14.55
C GLU A 49 -15.13 -7.64 14.19
N VAL A 50 -15.35 -7.90 12.90
CA VAL A 50 -16.23 -8.99 12.44
C VAL A 50 -15.76 -10.35 12.94
N PHE A 51 -14.43 -10.61 12.93
CA PHE A 51 -13.88 -11.85 13.49
C PHE A 51 -14.19 -11.98 14.99
N LEU A 52 -14.05 -10.90 15.75
CA LEU A 52 -14.25 -10.87 17.20
C LEU A 52 -15.73 -10.99 17.59
N GLU A 53 -16.67 -10.53 16.75
CA GLU A 53 -18.10 -10.77 16.95
C GLU A 53 -18.41 -12.29 16.95
N GLU A 54 -17.76 -13.04 16.05
CA GLU A 54 -17.92 -14.51 15.98
C GLU A 54 -17.03 -15.26 17.01
N ASN A 55 -15.96 -14.61 17.51
CA ASN A 55 -14.98 -15.20 18.43
C ASN A 55 -14.73 -14.29 19.65
N PRO A 56 -15.75 -13.99 20.48
CA PRO A 56 -15.68 -12.95 21.51
C PRO A 56 -14.72 -13.26 22.67
N MET A 57 -14.21 -14.50 22.76
CA MET A 57 -13.26 -14.90 23.81
C MET A 57 -11.81 -14.89 23.36
N ASP A 58 -11.51 -14.49 22.11
CA ASP A 58 -10.14 -14.45 21.62
C ASP A 58 -9.41 -13.16 22.02
N LEU A 59 -8.93 -13.15 23.26
CA LEU A 59 -8.19 -12.02 23.85
C LEU A 59 -6.92 -11.62 23.08
N ARG A 60 -6.36 -12.52 22.26
CA ARG A 60 -5.15 -12.23 21.50
C ARG A 60 -5.49 -11.40 20.27
N VAL A 61 -6.62 -11.69 19.63
CA VAL A 61 -7.11 -10.89 18.50
C VAL A 61 -7.62 -9.53 19.00
N TYR A 62 -8.22 -9.43 20.19
CA TYR A 62 -8.50 -8.15 20.82
C TYR A 62 -7.24 -7.30 21.04
N LYS A 63 -6.13 -7.91 21.47
CA LYS A 63 -4.84 -7.20 21.59
C LYS A 63 -4.30 -6.75 20.23
N LEU A 64 -4.51 -7.55 19.18
CA LEU A 64 -4.12 -7.17 17.83
C LEU A 64 -4.94 -5.98 17.33
N LEU A 65 -6.26 -5.97 17.57
CA LEU A 65 -7.12 -4.84 17.23
C LEU A 65 -6.68 -3.58 17.99
N GLY A 66 -6.53 -3.66 19.32
CA GLY A 66 -6.10 -2.52 20.14
C GLY A 66 -4.71 -1.97 19.73
N TRP A 67 -3.77 -2.84 19.31
CA TRP A 67 -2.51 -2.40 18.75
C TRP A 67 -2.70 -1.68 17.41
N SER A 68 -3.51 -2.23 16.51
CA SER A 68 -3.80 -1.62 15.22
C SER A 68 -4.48 -0.25 15.37
N GLU A 69 -5.45 -0.13 16.27
CA GLU A 69 -6.10 1.14 16.60
C GLU A 69 -5.11 2.17 17.17
N ALA A 70 -4.20 1.74 18.06
CA ALA A 70 -3.18 2.63 18.61
C ALA A 70 -2.22 3.14 17.53
N VAL A 71 -1.83 2.28 16.57
CA VAL A 71 -1.01 2.67 15.42
C VAL A 71 -1.77 3.69 14.56
N ASN A 72 -3.02 3.39 14.19
CA ASN A 72 -3.85 4.29 13.39
C ASN A 72 -4.03 5.65 14.07
N ARG A 73 -4.25 5.66 15.39
CA ARG A 73 -4.36 6.92 16.16
C ARG A 73 -3.08 7.74 16.18
N SER A 74 -1.92 7.08 16.14
CA SER A 74 -0.61 7.75 16.16
C SER A 74 -0.14 8.17 14.77
N PHE A 75 -0.67 7.52 13.73
CA PHE A 75 -0.23 7.70 12.36
C PHE A 75 -0.33 9.15 11.86
N PRO A 76 -1.43 9.91 12.07
CA PRO A 76 -1.53 11.29 11.61
C PRO A 76 -0.41 12.18 12.14
N PHE A 77 -0.01 12.01 13.41
CA PHE A 77 1.07 12.80 14.02
C PHE A 77 2.45 12.53 13.40
N ILE A 78 2.64 11.36 12.79
CA ILE A 78 3.88 10.96 12.14
C ILE A 78 3.82 11.33 10.66
N SER A 79 2.74 10.96 9.97
CA SER A 79 2.59 11.13 8.52
C SER A 79 2.66 12.58 8.09
N MET A 80 2.04 13.50 8.84
CA MET A 80 2.07 14.94 8.57
C MET A 80 3.50 15.52 8.51
N ARG A 81 4.47 14.88 9.19
CA ARG A 81 5.88 15.31 9.21
C ARG A 81 6.72 14.72 8.09
N ILE A 82 6.19 13.75 7.36
CA ILE A 82 6.88 13.10 6.24
C ILE A 82 6.50 13.85 4.96
N PRO A 83 7.42 14.58 4.32
CA PRO A 83 7.10 15.31 3.11
C PRO A 83 6.82 14.35 1.95
N PRO A 84 6.07 14.78 0.93
CA PRO A 84 5.97 14.05 -0.32
C PRO A 84 7.35 13.80 -0.93
N PHE A 85 7.49 12.71 -1.67
CA PHE A 85 8.71 12.46 -2.42
C PHE A 85 9.04 13.60 -3.37
N GLU A 86 10.34 13.76 -3.68
CA GLU A 86 10.79 14.76 -4.63
C GLU A 86 10.06 14.62 -5.98
N ASN A 87 9.80 15.75 -6.61
CA ASN A 87 9.09 15.86 -7.90
C ASN A 87 7.59 15.50 -7.88
N VAL A 88 6.99 14.97 -6.82
CA VAL A 88 5.55 14.66 -6.75
C VAL A 88 4.73 15.90 -7.11
N LYS A 89 4.97 17.02 -6.44
CA LYS A 89 4.21 18.28 -6.68
C LYS A 89 4.34 18.74 -8.13
N LYS A 90 5.54 18.71 -8.70
CA LYS A 90 5.77 19.08 -10.12
C LYS A 90 5.01 18.15 -11.08
N CYS A 91 4.96 16.85 -10.76
CA CYS A 91 4.22 15.89 -11.56
C CYS A 91 2.70 16.14 -11.48
N LEU A 92 2.18 16.45 -10.29
CA LEU A 92 0.78 16.82 -10.11
C LEU A 92 0.42 18.10 -10.87
N GLU A 93 1.27 19.13 -10.80
CA GLU A 93 1.12 20.37 -11.56
C GLU A 93 1.08 20.11 -13.08
N MET A 94 1.97 19.25 -13.57
CA MET A 94 2.02 18.86 -14.99
C MET A 94 0.73 18.14 -15.43
N MET A 95 0.20 17.26 -14.59
CA MET A 95 -1.00 16.48 -14.89
C MET A 95 -2.29 17.31 -14.79
N TYR A 96 -2.34 18.28 -13.89
CA TYR A 96 -3.57 18.98 -13.47
C TYR A 96 -4.37 19.60 -14.63
N ASN A 97 -3.69 20.10 -15.65
CA ASN A 97 -4.37 20.77 -16.78
C ASN A 97 -4.81 19.82 -17.90
N VAL A 98 -4.38 18.56 -17.86
CA VAL A 98 -4.57 17.60 -18.96
C VAL A 98 -5.18 16.27 -18.52
N ALA A 99 -5.35 16.05 -17.21
CA ALA A 99 -5.89 14.83 -16.66
C ALA A 99 -6.70 15.11 -15.39
N ASP A 100 -7.70 14.27 -15.12
CA ASP A 100 -8.37 14.22 -13.83
C ASP A 100 -7.55 13.34 -12.87
N ILE A 101 -7.11 13.92 -11.77
CA ILE A 101 -6.30 13.24 -10.76
C ILE A 101 -7.19 12.78 -9.63
N ILE A 102 -7.11 11.50 -9.30
CA ILE A 102 -7.93 10.87 -8.26
C ILE A 102 -7.00 10.09 -7.32
N VAL A 103 -7.21 10.25 -6.03
CA VAL A 103 -6.50 9.46 -5.01
C VAL A 103 -7.35 8.26 -4.62
N VAL A 104 -6.76 7.06 -4.69
CA VAL A 104 -7.37 5.79 -4.26
C VAL A 104 -6.45 5.12 -3.25
N SER A 105 -6.86 5.02 -2.01
CA SER A 105 -6.01 4.52 -0.93
C SER A 105 -6.76 3.60 0.03
N GLN A 106 -6.00 2.76 0.75
CA GLN A 106 -6.47 2.00 1.91
C GLN A 106 -6.20 2.74 3.23
N THR A 107 -5.85 4.02 3.15
CA THR A 107 -5.78 4.93 4.30
C THR A 107 -7.16 5.52 4.57
N PRO A 108 -7.53 5.83 5.82
CA PRO A 108 -8.76 6.54 6.15
C PRO A 108 -8.90 7.85 5.35
N TYR A 109 -10.13 8.19 4.99
CA TYR A 109 -10.42 9.37 4.17
C TYR A 109 -9.93 10.67 4.82
N ASP A 110 -10.24 10.86 6.10
CA ASP A 110 -9.87 12.08 6.82
C ASP A 110 -8.35 12.26 6.90
N ASP A 111 -7.60 11.18 7.18
CA ASP A 111 -6.14 11.20 7.21
C ASP A 111 -5.53 11.57 5.85
N LEU A 112 -6.17 11.13 4.75
CA LEU A 112 -5.75 11.48 3.38
C LEU A 112 -5.98 12.96 3.11
N VAL A 113 -7.17 13.47 3.41
CA VAL A 113 -7.53 14.87 3.18
C VAL A 113 -6.59 15.77 3.96
N ASP A 114 -6.39 15.50 5.26
CA ASP A 114 -5.50 16.27 6.13
C ASP A 114 -4.06 16.30 5.60
N TYR A 115 -3.53 15.14 5.18
CA TYR A 115 -2.18 15.06 4.64
C TYR A 115 -2.05 15.84 3.32
N TRP A 116 -2.98 15.66 2.38
CA TRP A 116 -2.94 16.30 1.08
C TRP A 116 -3.14 17.80 1.17
N GLU A 117 -3.96 18.28 2.12
CA GLU A 117 -4.15 19.71 2.40
C GLU A 117 -2.90 20.31 3.04
N PHE A 118 -2.35 19.67 4.09
CA PHE A 118 -1.16 20.13 4.80
C PHE A 118 0.05 20.32 3.86
N HIS A 119 0.21 19.44 2.87
CA HIS A 119 1.30 19.53 1.90
C HIS A 119 0.95 20.35 0.64
N ASP A 120 -0.20 21.03 0.61
CA ASP A 120 -0.65 21.86 -0.52
C ASP A 120 -0.74 21.07 -1.83
N LEU A 121 -1.26 19.83 -1.74
CA LEU A 121 -1.47 18.92 -2.86
C LEU A 121 -2.94 18.74 -3.24
N LEU A 122 -3.86 18.99 -2.29
CA LEU A 122 -5.30 18.75 -2.44
C LEU A 122 -5.89 19.48 -3.65
N ARG A 123 -5.40 20.67 -3.97
CA ARG A 123 -5.87 21.48 -5.10
C ARG A 123 -5.69 20.83 -6.48
N TYR A 124 -4.82 19.82 -6.60
CA TYR A 124 -4.61 19.10 -7.86
C TYR A 124 -5.56 17.91 -8.04
N VAL A 125 -6.31 17.55 -7.00
CA VAL A 125 -7.09 16.31 -6.94
C VAL A 125 -8.57 16.60 -7.10
N ARG A 126 -9.26 15.80 -7.94
CA ARG A 126 -10.70 15.89 -8.13
C ARG A 126 -11.48 15.15 -7.04
N ILE A 127 -10.99 13.97 -6.68
CA ILE A 127 -11.64 13.08 -5.71
C ILE A 127 -10.59 12.36 -4.89
N ILE A 128 -10.85 12.23 -3.59
CA ILE A 128 -10.12 11.31 -2.70
C ILE A 128 -11.07 10.18 -2.32
N CYS A 129 -10.59 8.94 -2.47
CA CYS A 129 -11.29 7.72 -2.08
C CYS A 129 -10.48 6.99 -1.01
N GLY A 130 -10.96 7.02 0.23
CA GLY A 130 -10.39 6.33 1.37
C GLY A 130 -10.88 4.88 1.49
N GLN A 131 -10.34 4.17 2.49
CA GLN A 131 -10.65 2.76 2.74
C GLN A 131 -12.13 2.49 3.00
N GLU A 132 -12.85 3.46 3.56
CA GLU A 132 -14.27 3.35 3.93
C GLU A 132 -15.20 3.26 2.70
N MET A 133 -14.73 3.74 1.57
CA MET A 133 -15.50 3.79 0.33
C MET A 133 -15.38 2.51 -0.50
N GLY A 134 -14.50 1.56 -0.11
CA GLY A 134 -14.35 0.28 -0.77
C GLY A 134 -12.93 -0.06 -1.21
N SER A 135 -12.79 -1.07 -2.06
CA SER A 135 -11.48 -1.50 -2.58
C SER A 135 -11.00 -0.59 -3.73
N LYS A 136 -9.68 -0.55 -3.95
CA LYS A 136 -9.09 0.18 -5.08
C LYS A 136 -9.67 -0.25 -6.43
N SER A 137 -9.89 -1.56 -6.63
CA SER A 137 -10.52 -2.06 -7.87
C SER A 137 -11.96 -1.58 -8.04
N HIS A 138 -12.74 -1.52 -6.95
CA HIS A 138 -14.09 -0.95 -6.96
C HIS A 138 -14.07 0.52 -7.35
N HIS A 139 -13.23 1.33 -6.74
CA HIS A 139 -13.12 2.76 -7.08
C HIS A 139 -12.78 2.98 -8.55
N LEU A 140 -11.77 2.25 -9.06
CA LEU A 140 -11.37 2.33 -10.47
C LEU A 140 -12.53 1.97 -11.41
N LYS A 141 -13.29 0.93 -11.07
CA LYS A 141 -14.48 0.53 -11.82
C LYS A 141 -15.53 1.64 -11.87
N VAL A 142 -15.91 2.17 -10.71
CA VAL A 142 -16.93 3.23 -10.59
C VAL A 142 -16.49 4.49 -11.34
N ILE A 143 -15.22 4.88 -11.22
CA ILE A 143 -14.66 6.03 -11.92
C ILE A 143 -14.76 5.85 -13.43
N LYS A 144 -14.35 4.71 -13.96
CA LYS A 144 -14.40 4.41 -15.40
C LYS A 144 -15.83 4.40 -15.93
N GLU A 145 -16.74 3.77 -15.21
CA GLU A 145 -18.16 3.71 -15.60
C GLU A 145 -18.84 5.09 -15.66
N ASN A 146 -18.41 6.03 -14.82
CA ASN A 146 -19.00 7.35 -14.72
C ASN A 146 -18.26 8.46 -15.49
N SER A 147 -16.98 8.26 -15.82
CA SER A 147 -16.17 9.27 -16.52
C SER A 147 -16.19 9.14 -18.05
N GLY A 148 -16.53 7.96 -18.55
CA GLY A 148 -16.46 7.66 -19.98
C GLY A 148 -15.03 7.48 -20.53
N TYR A 149 -14.02 7.43 -19.68
CA TYR A 149 -12.63 7.17 -20.10
C TYR A 149 -12.47 5.75 -20.67
N LEU A 150 -11.78 5.65 -21.80
CA LEU A 150 -11.39 4.36 -22.38
C LEU A 150 -10.33 3.66 -21.52
N ASP A 151 -10.20 2.36 -21.68
CA ASP A 151 -9.28 1.52 -20.91
C ASP A 151 -7.85 2.08 -20.86
N ASN A 152 -7.29 2.44 -22.02
CA ASN A 152 -5.93 2.98 -22.14
C ASN A 152 -5.78 4.45 -21.69
N ASN A 153 -6.86 5.11 -21.32
CA ASN A 153 -6.85 6.49 -20.85
C ASN A 153 -6.93 6.58 -19.31
N VAL A 154 -6.78 5.44 -18.62
CA VAL A 154 -6.70 5.38 -17.16
C VAL A 154 -5.33 4.86 -16.77
N LEU A 155 -4.56 5.68 -16.04
CA LEU A 155 -3.22 5.35 -15.55
C LEU A 155 -3.25 5.32 -14.03
N MET A 156 -2.88 4.18 -13.44
CA MET A 156 -2.64 4.08 -12.01
C MET A 156 -1.15 4.19 -11.71
N ILE A 157 -0.80 5.10 -10.82
CA ILE A 157 0.54 5.25 -10.24
C ILE A 157 0.50 4.55 -8.88
N GLY A 158 1.35 3.55 -8.67
CA GLY A 158 1.32 2.78 -7.42
C GLY A 158 2.62 2.04 -7.14
N ASP A 159 2.78 1.59 -5.89
CA ASP A 159 4.00 0.96 -5.35
C ASP A 159 3.79 -0.50 -4.93
N SER A 160 2.62 -1.07 -5.16
CA SER A 160 2.28 -2.41 -4.70
C SER A 160 1.74 -3.32 -5.80
N SER A 161 1.87 -4.64 -5.57
CA SER A 161 1.22 -5.63 -6.43
C SER A 161 -0.31 -5.51 -6.38
N GLY A 162 -0.86 -4.97 -5.28
CA GLY A 162 -2.30 -4.69 -5.15
C GLY A 162 -2.77 -3.60 -6.10
N ASP A 163 -1.97 -2.54 -6.30
CA ASP A 163 -2.25 -1.46 -7.24
C ASP A 163 -2.22 -1.97 -8.69
N LEU A 164 -1.16 -2.71 -9.03
CA LEU A 164 -1.05 -3.36 -10.33
C LEU A 164 -2.26 -4.26 -10.61
N LYS A 165 -2.64 -5.10 -9.65
CA LYS A 165 -3.80 -5.99 -9.78
C LYS A 165 -5.08 -5.18 -9.99
N ALA A 166 -5.34 -4.19 -9.15
CA ALA A 166 -6.56 -3.38 -9.20
C ALA A 166 -6.74 -2.69 -10.56
N ILE A 167 -5.68 -2.09 -11.10
CA ILE A 167 -5.78 -1.41 -12.42
C ILE A 167 -5.89 -2.41 -13.57
N LYS A 168 -5.23 -3.57 -13.51
CA LYS A 168 -5.32 -4.60 -14.55
C LYS A 168 -6.68 -5.29 -14.59
N GLU A 169 -7.34 -5.49 -13.47
CA GLU A 169 -8.74 -5.92 -13.40
C GLU A 169 -9.67 -4.92 -14.11
N ASN A 170 -9.32 -3.65 -14.10
CA ASN A 170 -10.01 -2.56 -14.77
C ASN A 170 -9.46 -2.20 -16.15
N LYS A 171 -8.55 -3.00 -16.71
CA LYS A 171 -7.95 -2.86 -18.06
C LYS A 171 -7.22 -1.53 -18.28
N GLY A 172 -6.81 -0.83 -17.24
CA GLY A 172 -6.02 0.40 -17.35
C GLY A 172 -4.53 0.15 -17.40
N CYS A 173 -3.77 1.24 -17.52
CA CYS A 173 -2.31 1.26 -17.50
C CYS A 173 -1.76 1.41 -16.09
N PHE A 174 -0.56 0.88 -15.86
CA PHE A 174 0.13 0.95 -14.57
C PHE A 174 1.50 1.61 -14.69
N TYR A 175 1.76 2.61 -13.85
CA TYR A 175 3.09 3.18 -13.67
C TYR A 175 3.61 2.84 -12.28
N PRO A 176 4.70 2.05 -12.14
CA PRO A 176 5.23 1.64 -10.85
C PRO A 176 6.08 2.74 -10.19
N ILE A 177 5.85 2.94 -8.90
CA ILE A 177 6.81 3.58 -8.00
C ILE A 177 7.64 2.49 -7.36
N PHE A 178 8.93 2.47 -7.63
CA PHE A 178 9.82 1.39 -7.19
C PHE A 178 10.19 1.58 -5.72
N PRO A 179 9.93 0.58 -4.85
CA PRO A 179 10.31 0.63 -3.44
C PRO A 179 11.82 0.88 -3.25
N GLY A 180 12.16 1.89 -2.43
CA GLY A 180 13.53 2.34 -2.21
C GLY A 180 14.14 3.20 -3.33
N LYS A 181 13.36 3.51 -4.39
CA LYS A 181 13.73 4.39 -5.50
C LYS A 181 12.57 5.30 -5.91
N GLU A 182 11.83 5.77 -4.93
CA GLU A 182 10.63 6.55 -5.15
C GLU A 182 10.94 7.88 -5.86
N ASN A 183 12.00 8.58 -5.42
CA ASN A 183 12.44 9.83 -6.06
C ASN A 183 12.85 9.64 -7.52
N ASP A 184 13.58 8.55 -7.83
CA ASP A 184 13.95 8.22 -9.22
C ASP A 184 12.71 7.90 -10.06
N SER A 185 11.71 7.23 -9.47
CA SER A 185 10.45 6.92 -10.14
C SER A 185 9.69 8.18 -10.49
N TRP A 186 9.56 9.13 -9.56
CA TRP A 186 8.93 10.41 -9.80
C TRP A 186 9.73 11.31 -10.75
N GLN A 187 11.05 11.23 -10.74
CA GLN A 187 11.90 11.96 -11.70
C GLN A 187 11.69 11.49 -13.14
N ARG A 188 11.45 10.18 -13.35
CA ARG A 188 11.21 9.59 -14.68
C ARG A 188 9.76 9.69 -15.15
N PHE A 189 8.83 9.93 -14.24
CA PHE A 189 7.40 9.96 -14.51
C PHE A 189 6.97 10.90 -15.64
N PRO A 190 7.50 12.14 -15.78
CA PRO A 190 7.11 13.05 -16.86
C PRO A 190 7.22 12.44 -18.25
N GLY A 191 8.31 11.71 -18.55
CA GLY A 191 8.46 11.02 -19.83
C GLY A 191 7.45 9.89 -20.04
N ALA A 192 7.12 9.14 -18.98
CA ALA A 192 6.11 8.09 -19.04
C ALA A 192 4.70 8.69 -19.23
N PHE A 193 4.41 9.81 -18.56
CA PHE A 193 3.13 10.49 -18.68
C PHE A 193 2.93 11.11 -20.06
N THR A 194 3.97 11.70 -20.65
CA THR A 194 3.92 12.18 -22.05
C THR A 194 3.58 11.02 -22.99
N ALA A 195 4.27 9.89 -22.88
CA ALA A 195 3.98 8.71 -23.69
C ALA A 195 2.55 8.17 -23.45
N PHE A 196 2.01 8.30 -22.22
CA PHE A 196 0.64 7.92 -21.91
C PHE A 196 -0.37 8.83 -22.63
N ILE A 197 -0.20 10.14 -22.57
CA ILE A 197 -1.07 11.11 -23.25
C ILE A 197 -1.03 10.92 -24.78
N GLU A 198 0.14 10.57 -25.33
CA GLU A 198 0.34 10.27 -26.75
C GLU A 198 -0.19 8.88 -27.17
N GLY A 199 -0.67 8.06 -26.21
CA GLY A 199 -1.16 6.70 -26.49
C GLY A 199 -0.08 5.64 -26.71
N ASN A 200 1.18 5.96 -26.45
CA ASN A 200 2.33 5.10 -26.72
C ASN A 200 2.81 4.30 -25.48
N TYR A 201 2.34 4.66 -24.28
CA TYR A 201 2.81 4.09 -23.02
C TYR A 201 2.58 2.58 -22.91
N ALA A 202 1.35 2.13 -23.16
CA ALA A 202 0.97 0.73 -23.01
C ALA A 202 1.77 -0.22 -23.92
N THR A 203 2.12 0.25 -25.12
CA THR A 203 2.80 -0.57 -26.14
C THR A 203 4.32 -0.59 -25.99
N HIS A 204 4.92 0.51 -25.53
CA HIS A 204 6.38 0.68 -25.56
C HIS A 204 7.05 0.68 -24.19
N MET A 205 6.36 1.08 -23.12
CA MET A 205 6.97 1.31 -21.82
C MET A 205 6.42 0.44 -20.69
N GLU A 206 5.11 0.25 -20.64
CA GLU A 206 4.44 -0.36 -19.50
C GLU A 206 4.96 -1.75 -19.14
N LYS A 207 5.01 -2.64 -20.14
CA LYS A 207 5.46 -4.03 -19.93
C LYS A 207 6.86 -4.09 -19.31
N LYS A 208 7.79 -3.29 -19.84
CA LYS A 208 9.17 -3.24 -19.32
C LYS A 208 9.20 -2.78 -17.87
N LEU A 209 8.44 -1.72 -17.54
CA LEU A 209 8.39 -1.19 -16.18
C LEU A 209 7.75 -2.18 -15.21
N ILE A 210 6.70 -2.91 -15.60
CA ILE A 210 6.07 -3.95 -14.77
C ILE A 210 7.03 -5.13 -14.56
N ASP A 211 7.76 -5.56 -15.60
CA ASP A 211 8.73 -6.64 -15.50
C ASP A 211 9.90 -6.28 -14.55
N GLU A 212 10.37 -5.03 -14.60
CA GLU A 212 11.37 -4.51 -13.66
C GLU A 212 10.83 -4.40 -12.25
N PHE A 213 9.63 -3.87 -12.07
CA PHE A 213 8.95 -3.73 -10.80
C PHE A 213 8.73 -5.08 -10.11
N SER A 214 8.26 -6.07 -10.85
CA SER A 214 8.03 -7.43 -10.32
C SER A 214 9.29 -8.08 -9.77
N LYS A 215 10.48 -7.72 -10.27
CA LYS A 215 11.76 -8.26 -9.79
C LYS A 215 12.21 -7.65 -8.46
N VAL A 216 11.77 -6.42 -8.14
CA VAL A 216 12.14 -5.75 -6.88
C VAL A 216 11.13 -6.00 -5.76
N LEU A 217 9.93 -6.48 -6.09
CA LEU A 217 8.95 -6.87 -5.09
C LEU A 217 9.42 -8.13 -4.35
N LEU A 218 9.52 -8.02 -3.04
CA LEU A 218 9.89 -9.17 -2.22
C LEU A 218 8.72 -10.16 -2.15
N THR A 219 8.97 -11.39 -2.56
CA THR A 219 8.02 -12.52 -2.44
C THR A 219 8.00 -13.12 -1.04
N SER A 220 9.06 -12.86 -0.25
CA SER A 220 9.18 -13.24 1.15
C SER A 220 9.89 -12.14 1.93
N PRO A 221 9.66 -12.02 3.24
CA PRO A 221 10.36 -11.05 4.08
C PRO A 221 11.88 -11.23 4.01
N ALA A 222 12.64 -10.13 3.95
CA ALA A 222 14.10 -10.17 3.87
C ALA A 222 14.75 -10.98 5.01
N TRP A 223 14.15 -10.94 6.21
CA TRP A 223 14.63 -11.68 7.38
C TRP A 223 14.44 -13.20 7.34
N GLU A 224 13.76 -13.73 6.32
CA GLU A 224 13.67 -15.18 6.10
C GLU A 224 14.90 -15.73 5.35
N LYS A 225 15.75 -14.88 4.81
CA LYS A 225 17.01 -15.29 4.19
C LYS A 225 17.95 -15.85 5.26
N PRO A 226 18.63 -16.98 5.02
CA PRO A 226 19.51 -17.61 6.01
C PRO A 226 20.68 -16.73 6.47
N ASP A 227 21.13 -15.84 5.61
CA ASP A 227 22.28 -14.93 5.79
C ASP A 227 21.88 -13.49 6.17
N TYR A 228 20.59 -13.26 6.50
CA TYR A 228 20.14 -11.93 6.85
C TYR A 228 20.72 -11.42 8.18
N ASP A 229 21.52 -10.35 8.09
CA ASP A 229 22.08 -9.68 9.27
C ASP A 229 21.13 -8.54 9.73
N HIS A 230 20.44 -8.79 10.84
CA HIS A 230 19.50 -7.83 11.43
C HIS A 230 20.18 -6.57 11.96
N LEU A 231 21.42 -6.67 12.44
CA LEU A 231 22.17 -5.53 12.99
C LEU A 231 22.67 -4.62 11.87
N GLN A 232 23.16 -5.21 10.79
CA GLN A 232 23.58 -4.45 9.62
C GLN A 232 22.37 -3.76 8.97
N ALA A 233 21.28 -4.47 8.74
CA ALA A 233 20.06 -3.92 8.19
C ALA A 233 19.43 -2.79 9.03
N TYR A 234 19.68 -2.78 10.35
CA TYR A 234 19.27 -1.68 11.23
C TYR A 234 20.19 -0.45 11.10
N LYS A 235 21.47 -0.65 10.87
CA LYS A 235 22.45 0.45 10.72
C LYS A 235 22.38 1.15 9.38
N GLU A 236 21.88 0.47 8.35
CA GLU A 236 21.73 0.98 6.98
C GLU A 236 20.41 1.75 6.75
N LYS A 237 19.56 1.86 7.77
CA LYS A 237 18.35 2.69 7.79
C LYS A 237 18.59 4.04 8.41
#